data_32ec7a424f5f22dd7360aabaca026b4e
#
_entry.id   32ec7a424f5f22dd7360aabaca026b4e
#
_cell.length_a   1.000
_cell.length_b   1.000
_cell.length_c   1.000
_cell.angle_alpha   90.00
_cell.angle_beta   90.00
_cell.angle_gamma   90.00
#
_symmetry.space_group_name_H-M   'P 1'
#
loop_
_entity.id
_entity.type
_entity.pdbx_description
1 polymer ?
#
loop_
_entity_poly.entity_id
_entity_poly.type
_entity_poly.pdbx_seq_one_letter_code
_entity_poly.pdbx_strand_id
1 'polypeptide(L)'
;MKKIISLLVVAVLFCTAMVGCSKSESVSTDGSTSMSKVIESLSEAFQEKTGTEVTYNATGSGAGIEAVLAGRCDIGLSSRDLKDEEKAKGLEGTILAYDGIAIIVHPGNKVSDLSLETIAKIYTGEIKNWKDVGGADGEIVLIGREANSGTRDGFESITDTEDKCKYRQECTSTGDVITAVSSNPNAIGYASLASVKDSVKAVSVDGVKPSEATVKDGSYAVQRPFVLVTKKDTKLSDSAQKFFDYITSKDAKEVSSGAGVVPAN
;
A
#
# COMPACT_ATOMS: atom_id res chain seq x y z
N MET A 1 46.56 67.17 -38.67
CA MET A 1 45.57 66.14 -38.96
C MET A 1 45.83 64.94 -38.06
N LYS A 2 45.29 64.94 -36.85
CA LYS A 2 45.40 63.78 -35.94
C LYS A 2 43.99 63.44 -35.45
N LYS A 3 43.55 62.26 -35.87
CA LYS A 3 42.25 61.73 -35.47
C LYS A 3 42.30 61.24 -34.02
N ILE A 4 41.49 61.83 -33.19
CA ILE A 4 41.28 61.35 -31.83
C ILE A 4 40.15 60.33 -31.89
N ILE A 5 40.48 59.10 -31.65
CA ILE A 5 39.53 58.00 -31.55
C ILE A 5 39.07 57.98 -30.09
N SER A 6 37.80 58.35 -29.89
CA SER A 6 37.15 58.30 -28.56
C SER A 6 36.72 56.85 -28.33
N LEU A 7 37.33 56.21 -27.35
CA LEU A 7 37.00 54.82 -26.91
C LEU A 7 35.84 54.90 -25.95
N LEU A 8 34.63 54.60 -26.42
CA LEU A 8 33.44 54.45 -25.61
C LEU A 8 33.43 53.06 -24.98
N VAL A 9 33.80 52.98 -23.70
CA VAL A 9 33.68 51.76 -22.91
C VAL A 9 32.22 51.59 -22.53
N VAL A 10 31.51 50.74 -23.24
CA VAL A 10 30.17 50.27 -22.83
C VAL A 10 30.35 49.20 -21.78
N ALA A 11 30.15 49.57 -20.53
CA ALA A 11 30.04 48.60 -19.45
C ALA A 11 28.70 47.86 -19.57
N VAL A 12 28.73 46.71 -20.25
CA VAL A 12 27.59 45.79 -20.20
C VAL A 12 27.59 45.12 -18.83
N LEU A 13 26.71 45.61 -17.96
CA LEU A 13 26.36 44.90 -16.72
C LEU A 13 25.72 43.58 -17.13
N PHE A 14 26.49 42.51 -17.06
CA PHE A 14 26.00 41.15 -17.13
C PHE A 14 25.29 40.87 -15.78
N CYS A 15 24.03 41.26 -15.68
CA CYS A 15 23.14 40.66 -14.64
C CYS A 15 22.97 39.19 -14.98
N THR A 16 23.91 38.37 -14.53
CA THR A 16 23.67 36.95 -14.40
C THR A 16 22.57 36.77 -13.35
N ALA A 17 21.30 36.77 -13.78
CA ALA A 17 20.26 36.17 -13.02
C ALA A 17 20.69 34.71 -12.78
N MET A 18 21.22 34.45 -11.62
CA MET A 18 21.29 33.08 -11.10
C MET A 18 19.82 32.66 -10.94
N VAL A 19 19.26 32.10 -12.03
CA VAL A 19 18.14 31.18 -11.91
C VAL A 19 18.73 30.01 -11.17
N GLY A 20 18.70 30.07 -9.84
CA GLY A 20 18.89 28.91 -9.01
C GLY A 20 17.83 27.94 -9.49
N CYS A 21 18.26 26.91 -10.23
CA CYS A 21 17.50 25.68 -10.30
C CYS A 21 17.40 25.21 -8.84
N SER A 22 16.40 25.68 -8.13
CA SER A 22 15.85 24.99 -7.00
C SER A 22 15.46 23.63 -7.58
N LYS A 23 16.31 22.60 -7.42
CA LYS A 23 15.85 21.22 -7.53
C LYS A 23 14.60 21.19 -6.67
N SER A 24 13.42 21.05 -7.28
CA SER A 24 12.23 20.76 -6.52
C SER A 24 12.58 19.45 -5.82
N GLU A 25 12.78 19.54 -4.50
CA GLU A 25 13.04 18.35 -3.70
C GLU A 25 11.78 17.50 -3.83
N SER A 26 11.88 16.39 -4.52
CA SER A 26 10.82 15.39 -4.60
C SER A 26 10.99 14.40 -3.47
N VAL A 27 9.89 13.84 -3.00
CA VAL A 27 9.87 12.73 -2.04
C VAL A 27 9.65 11.44 -2.80
N SER A 28 10.43 10.41 -2.47
CA SER A 28 10.30 9.08 -3.08
C SER A 28 9.75 8.07 -2.08
N THR A 29 8.67 7.37 -2.47
CA THR A 29 8.08 6.28 -1.70
C THR A 29 8.04 5.01 -2.53
N ASP A 30 8.20 3.85 -1.90
CA ASP A 30 8.23 2.56 -2.56
C ASP A 30 7.61 1.48 -1.67
N GLY A 31 6.84 0.57 -2.22
CA GLY A 31 6.37 -0.59 -1.47
C GLY A 31 4.94 -1.06 -1.75
N SER A 32 4.19 -1.28 -0.70
CA SER A 32 2.92 -1.99 -0.68
C SER A 32 1.89 -1.49 -1.69
N THR A 33 1.49 -2.33 -2.63
CA THR A 33 0.43 -2.08 -3.61
C THR A 33 -0.96 -1.92 -2.98
N SER A 34 -1.14 -2.36 -1.73
CA SER A 34 -2.39 -2.17 -0.99
C SER A 34 -2.56 -0.74 -0.47
N MET A 35 -1.45 0.01 -0.37
CA MET A 35 -1.45 1.38 0.11
C MET A 35 -1.68 2.41 -1.02
N SER A 36 -1.78 1.97 -2.29
CA SER A 36 -1.85 2.88 -3.45
C SER A 36 -2.87 4.00 -3.24
N LYS A 37 -4.12 3.66 -2.96
CA LYS A 37 -5.18 4.65 -2.83
C LYS A 37 -4.91 5.69 -1.74
N VAL A 38 -4.46 5.26 -0.56
CA VAL A 38 -4.20 6.19 0.56
C VAL A 38 -2.95 7.03 0.31
N ILE A 39 -1.89 6.44 -0.23
CA ILE A 39 -0.65 7.19 -0.50
C ILE A 39 -0.83 8.18 -1.65
N GLU A 40 -1.53 7.80 -2.73
CA GLU A 40 -1.87 8.70 -3.84
C GLU A 40 -2.69 9.90 -3.33
N SER A 41 -3.76 9.67 -2.57
CA SER A 41 -4.58 10.75 -2.01
C SER A 41 -3.79 11.67 -1.06
N LEU A 42 -2.93 11.11 -0.21
CA LEU A 42 -2.08 11.89 0.70
C LEU A 42 -1.01 12.67 -0.06
N SER A 43 -0.44 12.10 -1.11
CA SER A 43 0.55 12.74 -1.97
C SER A 43 -0.04 13.91 -2.74
N GLU A 44 -1.22 13.75 -3.32
CA GLU A 44 -1.95 14.82 -4.00
C GLU A 44 -2.25 15.97 -3.04
N ALA A 45 -2.82 15.70 -1.87
CA ALA A 45 -3.12 16.72 -0.88
C ALA A 45 -1.86 17.43 -0.36
N PHE A 46 -0.75 16.73 -0.20
CA PHE A 46 0.53 17.32 0.19
C PHE A 46 1.11 18.19 -0.93
N GLN A 47 1.06 17.74 -2.17
CA GLN A 47 1.53 18.48 -3.34
C GLN A 47 0.71 19.76 -3.55
N GLU A 48 -0.61 19.71 -3.41
CA GLU A 48 -1.47 20.89 -3.46
C GLU A 48 -1.10 21.94 -2.39
N LYS A 49 -0.78 21.47 -1.18
CA LYS A 49 -0.46 22.32 -0.03
C LYS A 49 0.96 22.93 -0.10
N THR A 50 1.93 22.20 -0.68
CA THR A 50 3.36 22.54 -0.56
C THR A 50 4.06 22.76 -1.89
N GLY A 51 3.49 22.29 -3.00
CA GLY A 51 4.14 22.25 -4.32
C GLY A 51 5.20 21.15 -4.46
N THR A 52 5.42 20.32 -3.41
CA THR A 52 6.42 19.25 -3.43
C THR A 52 5.84 18.01 -4.07
N GLU A 53 6.52 17.49 -5.09
CA GLU A 53 6.15 16.24 -5.75
C GLU A 53 6.48 15.03 -4.88
N VAL A 54 5.55 14.09 -4.78
CA VAL A 54 5.76 12.79 -4.12
C VAL A 54 5.60 11.68 -5.15
N THR A 55 6.65 10.91 -5.35
CA THR A 55 6.61 9.73 -6.24
C THR A 55 6.31 8.47 -5.43
N TYR A 56 5.47 7.60 -5.99
CA TYR A 56 5.13 6.31 -5.40
C TYR A 56 5.33 5.17 -6.38
N ASN A 57 6.16 4.20 -5.98
CA ASN A 57 6.40 2.96 -6.72
C ASN A 57 5.69 1.78 -6.02
N ALA A 58 4.69 1.21 -6.66
CA ALA A 58 3.90 0.11 -6.12
C ALA A 58 4.57 -1.24 -6.40
N THR A 59 5.58 -1.61 -5.61
CA THR A 59 6.46 -2.78 -5.84
C THR A 59 6.22 -3.96 -4.90
N GLY A 60 5.41 -3.77 -3.84
CA GLY A 60 5.19 -4.73 -2.76
C GLY A 60 5.97 -4.39 -1.48
N SER A 61 5.47 -4.84 -0.33
CA SER A 61 6.02 -4.45 0.98
C SER A 61 7.48 -4.83 1.16
N GLY A 62 7.86 -6.04 0.79
CA GLY A 62 9.25 -6.50 0.90
C GLY A 62 10.20 -5.68 0.03
N ALA A 63 9.79 -5.35 -1.20
CA ALA A 63 10.60 -4.53 -2.11
C ALA A 63 10.78 -3.10 -1.59
N GLY A 64 9.72 -2.48 -1.02
CA GLY A 64 9.81 -1.17 -0.38
C GLY A 64 10.73 -1.16 0.84
N ILE A 65 10.66 -2.19 1.69
CA ILE A 65 11.56 -2.35 2.83
C ILE A 65 13.02 -2.44 2.37
N GLU A 66 13.30 -3.24 1.35
CA GLU A 66 14.64 -3.35 0.75
C GLU A 66 15.08 -2.06 0.05
N ALA A 67 14.14 -1.29 -0.53
CA ALA A 67 14.45 0.00 -1.13
C ALA A 67 14.93 1.01 -0.09
N VAL A 68 14.28 1.08 1.08
CA VAL A 68 14.75 1.91 2.21
C VAL A 68 16.11 1.46 2.70
N LEU A 69 16.32 0.15 2.93
CA LEU A 69 17.63 -0.39 3.37
C LEU A 69 18.73 0.01 2.41
N ALA A 70 18.49 -0.05 1.12
CA ALA A 70 19.45 0.32 0.08
C ALA A 70 19.56 1.83 -0.17
N GLY A 71 18.72 2.66 0.47
CA GLY A 71 18.69 4.12 0.24
C GLY A 71 18.17 4.51 -1.14
N ARG A 72 17.30 3.69 -1.74
CA ARG A 72 16.69 3.96 -3.06
C ARG A 72 15.39 4.74 -2.98
N CYS A 73 14.78 4.82 -1.81
CA CYS A 73 13.63 5.69 -1.54
C CYS A 73 13.76 6.31 -0.14
N ASP A 74 13.01 7.38 0.08
CA ASP A 74 12.99 8.10 1.36
C ASP A 74 12.15 7.36 2.40
N ILE A 75 10.97 6.87 2.00
CA ILE A 75 10.00 6.21 2.88
C ILE A 75 9.53 4.92 2.22
N GLY A 76 9.69 3.80 2.92
CA GLY A 76 9.13 2.51 2.53
C GLY A 76 7.68 2.37 3.00
N LEU A 77 6.91 1.59 2.25
CA LEU A 77 5.49 1.37 2.50
C LEU A 77 5.25 -0.12 2.72
N SER A 78 4.82 -0.49 3.91
CA SER A 78 4.54 -1.88 4.26
C SER A 78 3.09 -2.07 4.70
N SER A 79 2.50 -3.16 4.30
CA SER A 79 1.16 -3.59 4.71
C SER A 79 1.21 -4.76 5.69
N ARG A 80 2.26 -4.79 6.49
CA ARG A 80 2.49 -5.61 7.68
C ARG A 80 3.50 -4.93 8.60
N ASP A 81 3.58 -5.38 9.81
CA ASP A 81 4.66 -4.99 10.71
C ASP A 81 6.03 -5.40 10.17
N LEU A 82 7.07 -4.68 10.60
CA LEU A 82 8.46 -5.07 10.34
C LEU A 82 8.80 -6.34 11.12
N LYS A 83 9.44 -7.29 10.43
CA LYS A 83 10.01 -8.47 11.05
C LYS A 83 11.21 -8.08 11.95
N ASP A 84 11.53 -8.89 12.94
CA ASP A 84 12.60 -8.58 13.88
C ASP A 84 13.97 -8.49 13.17
N GLU A 85 14.19 -9.30 12.13
CA GLU A 85 15.38 -9.22 11.28
C GLU A 85 15.48 -7.90 10.49
N GLU A 86 14.34 -7.29 10.10
CA GLU A 86 14.29 -6.00 9.43
C GLU A 86 14.59 -4.86 10.42
N LYS A 87 14.02 -4.92 11.61
CA LYS A 87 14.34 -4.00 12.72
C LYS A 87 15.81 -4.10 13.12
N ALA A 88 16.37 -5.32 13.17
CA ALA A 88 17.79 -5.55 13.48
C ALA A 88 18.74 -4.94 12.44
N LYS A 89 18.29 -4.78 11.19
CA LYS A 89 19.01 -4.07 10.13
C LYS A 89 18.92 -2.53 10.24
N GLY A 90 18.32 -2.01 11.31
CA GLY A 90 18.21 -0.57 11.58
C GLY A 90 17.01 0.08 10.90
N LEU A 91 15.93 -0.66 10.65
CA LEU A 91 14.68 -0.09 10.20
C LEU A 91 13.73 0.21 11.36
N GLU A 92 12.94 1.25 11.18
CA GLU A 92 11.88 1.68 12.08
C GLU A 92 10.55 1.77 11.33
N GLY A 93 9.47 1.34 11.98
CA GLY A 93 8.10 1.36 11.43
C GLY A 93 7.20 2.30 12.21
N THR A 94 6.49 3.18 11.52
CA THR A 94 5.43 4.04 12.10
C THR A 94 4.09 3.65 11.49
N ILE A 95 3.12 3.31 12.33
CA ILE A 95 1.78 2.93 11.84
C ILE A 95 1.08 4.19 11.32
N LEU A 96 0.71 4.15 10.04
CA LEU A 96 -0.08 5.18 9.37
C LEU A 96 -1.58 4.97 9.59
N ALA A 97 -2.04 3.74 9.40
CA ALA A 97 -3.44 3.39 9.43
C ALA A 97 -3.62 1.87 9.63
N TYR A 98 -4.87 1.45 9.86
CA TYR A 98 -5.28 0.04 9.81
C TYR A 98 -6.18 -0.19 8.59
N ASP A 99 -6.04 -1.35 7.96
CA ASP A 99 -6.78 -1.78 6.78
C ASP A 99 -7.27 -3.21 6.95
N GLY A 100 -8.51 -3.46 6.53
CA GLY A 100 -9.05 -4.82 6.45
C GLY A 100 -8.45 -5.57 5.26
N ILE A 101 -8.16 -6.86 5.44
CA ILE A 101 -7.91 -7.77 4.33
C ILE A 101 -9.24 -8.43 3.98
N ALA A 102 -9.92 -7.91 2.96
CA ALA A 102 -11.19 -8.44 2.52
C ALA A 102 -10.99 -9.77 1.79
N ILE A 103 -11.74 -10.80 2.16
CA ILE A 103 -11.89 -12.02 1.38
C ILE A 103 -12.85 -11.70 0.24
N ILE A 104 -12.42 -11.90 -0.99
CA ILE A 104 -13.16 -11.49 -2.18
C ILE A 104 -13.45 -12.69 -3.09
N VAL A 105 -14.64 -12.66 -3.67
CA VAL A 105 -15.11 -13.65 -4.66
C VAL A 105 -15.74 -12.95 -5.85
N HIS A 106 -15.96 -13.67 -6.93
CA HIS A 106 -16.71 -13.14 -8.07
C HIS A 106 -18.14 -12.70 -7.64
N PRO A 107 -18.70 -11.62 -8.17
CA PRO A 107 -20.03 -11.10 -7.76
C PRO A 107 -21.16 -12.12 -7.89
N GLY A 108 -21.06 -13.04 -8.86
CA GLY A 108 -22.01 -14.13 -9.06
C GLY A 108 -21.87 -15.32 -8.11
N ASN A 109 -20.85 -15.37 -7.26
CA ASN A 109 -20.68 -16.42 -6.26
C ASN A 109 -21.76 -16.26 -5.17
N LYS A 110 -22.41 -17.38 -4.76
CA LYS A 110 -23.50 -17.36 -3.77
C LYS A 110 -23.02 -17.28 -2.32
N VAL A 111 -21.77 -17.66 -2.05
CA VAL A 111 -21.20 -17.60 -0.71
C VAL A 111 -21.10 -16.15 -0.24
N SER A 112 -21.62 -15.85 0.96
CA SER A 112 -21.64 -14.50 1.52
C SER A 112 -20.95 -14.41 2.88
N ASP A 113 -20.69 -15.55 3.53
CA ASP A 113 -19.99 -15.65 4.81
C ASP A 113 -19.15 -16.91 4.85
N LEU A 114 -17.96 -16.82 5.44
CA LEU A 114 -17.05 -17.93 5.69
C LEU A 114 -16.41 -17.74 7.06
N SER A 115 -16.28 -18.83 7.85
CA SER A 115 -15.46 -18.73 9.05
C SER A 115 -13.97 -18.63 8.70
N LEU A 116 -13.18 -18.05 9.61
CA LEU A 116 -11.73 -17.96 9.46
C LEU A 116 -11.10 -19.36 9.28
N GLU A 117 -11.59 -20.34 10.03
CA GLU A 117 -11.19 -21.74 9.90
C GLU A 117 -11.51 -22.32 8.50
N THR A 118 -12.70 -22.02 7.96
CA THR A 118 -13.08 -22.45 6.61
C THR A 118 -12.19 -21.83 5.55
N ILE A 119 -11.85 -20.54 5.69
CA ILE A 119 -10.92 -19.85 4.80
C ILE A 119 -9.54 -20.54 4.84
N ALA A 120 -9.02 -20.84 6.02
CA ALA A 120 -7.76 -21.58 6.16
C ALA A 120 -7.80 -22.93 5.45
N LYS A 121 -8.88 -23.72 5.63
CA LYS A 121 -9.07 -25.03 4.96
C LYS A 121 -9.17 -24.92 3.44
N ILE A 122 -9.79 -23.86 2.94
CA ILE A 122 -9.83 -23.56 1.50
C ILE A 122 -8.40 -23.31 0.99
N TYR A 123 -7.65 -22.43 1.64
CA TYR A 123 -6.33 -22.04 1.14
C TYR A 123 -5.27 -23.14 1.32
N THR A 124 -5.41 -24.03 2.32
CA THR A 124 -4.57 -25.22 2.47
C THR A 124 -4.96 -26.37 1.52
N GLY A 125 -6.09 -26.22 0.82
CA GLY A 125 -6.57 -27.22 -0.15
C GLY A 125 -7.27 -28.41 0.48
N GLU A 126 -7.73 -28.30 1.72
CA GLU A 126 -8.60 -29.30 2.37
C GLU A 126 -10.02 -29.22 1.81
N ILE A 127 -10.56 -28.00 1.62
CA ILE A 127 -11.83 -27.74 0.94
C ILE A 127 -11.51 -27.26 -0.48
N LYS A 128 -12.04 -27.96 -1.48
CA LYS A 128 -11.72 -27.71 -2.90
C LYS A 128 -12.93 -27.38 -3.77
N ASN A 129 -14.14 -27.51 -3.22
CA ASN A 129 -15.36 -27.27 -3.98
C ASN A 129 -16.27 -26.30 -3.28
N TRP A 130 -16.82 -25.34 -4.01
CA TRP A 130 -17.73 -24.34 -3.48
C TRP A 130 -18.98 -24.92 -2.83
N LYS A 131 -19.49 -26.09 -3.30
CA LYS A 131 -20.65 -26.75 -2.70
C LYS A 131 -20.43 -27.16 -1.24
N ASP A 132 -19.19 -27.42 -0.83
CA ASP A 132 -18.83 -27.85 0.51
C ASP A 132 -18.96 -26.68 1.52
N VAL A 133 -19.10 -25.44 1.00
CA VAL A 133 -19.26 -24.21 1.78
C VAL A 133 -20.52 -23.42 1.39
N GLY A 134 -21.52 -24.10 0.81
CA GLY A 134 -22.82 -23.51 0.49
C GLY A 134 -22.89 -22.76 -0.85
N GLY A 135 -21.86 -22.88 -1.67
CA GLY A 135 -21.83 -22.34 -3.03
C GLY A 135 -22.40 -23.28 -4.08
N ALA A 136 -22.22 -22.93 -5.36
CA ALA A 136 -22.52 -23.81 -6.48
C ALA A 136 -21.46 -24.93 -6.60
N ASP A 137 -21.82 -26.05 -7.28
CA ASP A 137 -20.82 -27.09 -7.56
C ASP A 137 -19.76 -26.55 -8.54
N GLY A 138 -18.50 -26.52 -8.10
CA GLY A 138 -17.36 -25.99 -8.85
C GLY A 138 -16.09 -25.99 -8.03
N GLU A 139 -14.96 -26.30 -8.69
CA GLU A 139 -13.65 -26.27 -8.04
C GLU A 139 -13.27 -24.85 -7.64
N ILE A 140 -12.80 -24.65 -6.40
CA ILE A 140 -12.33 -23.35 -5.90
C ILE A 140 -10.96 -23.03 -6.51
N VAL A 141 -10.85 -21.84 -7.12
CA VAL A 141 -9.60 -21.35 -7.71
C VAL A 141 -8.96 -20.32 -6.76
N LEU A 142 -7.83 -20.70 -6.17
CA LEU A 142 -7.14 -19.90 -5.15
C LEU A 142 -6.26 -18.83 -5.82
N ILE A 143 -6.61 -17.56 -5.66
CA ILE A 143 -5.81 -16.44 -6.12
C ILE A 143 -5.12 -15.83 -4.91
N GLY A 144 -3.80 -15.70 -4.98
CA GLY A 144 -3.00 -15.11 -3.93
C GLY A 144 -2.02 -14.07 -4.44
N ARG A 145 -1.10 -13.71 -3.58
CA ARG A 145 -0.04 -12.75 -3.85
C ARG A 145 1.32 -13.43 -3.84
N GLU A 146 2.29 -12.80 -4.49
CA GLU A 146 3.71 -13.18 -4.47
C GLU A 146 4.30 -13.16 -3.05
N ALA A 147 5.43 -13.83 -2.85
CA ALA A 147 6.09 -14.01 -1.54
C ALA A 147 6.50 -12.70 -0.84
N ASN A 148 6.74 -11.61 -1.59
CA ASN A 148 7.13 -10.31 -1.02
C ASN A 148 5.94 -9.41 -0.66
N SER A 149 4.71 -9.95 -0.71
CA SER A 149 3.50 -9.21 -0.41
C SER A 149 3.22 -9.16 1.09
N GLY A 150 3.23 -7.97 1.69
CA GLY A 150 2.76 -7.81 3.07
C GLY A 150 1.29 -8.15 3.28
N THR A 151 0.45 -8.13 2.21
CA THR A 151 -0.93 -8.61 2.29
C THR A 151 -0.98 -10.14 2.41
N ARG A 152 -0.10 -10.85 1.69
CA ARG A 152 0.06 -12.31 1.84
C ARG A 152 0.54 -12.64 3.24
N ASP A 153 1.62 -12.00 3.68
CA ASP A 153 2.16 -12.22 5.04
C ASP A 153 1.07 -12.00 6.11
N GLY A 154 0.33 -10.88 6.04
CA GLY A 154 -0.75 -10.60 6.99
C GLY A 154 -1.91 -11.60 6.90
N PHE A 155 -2.33 -11.98 5.70
CA PHE A 155 -3.38 -12.97 5.49
C PHE A 155 -2.99 -14.34 6.03
N GLU A 156 -1.82 -14.85 5.64
CA GLU A 156 -1.34 -16.17 6.05
C GLU A 156 -1.10 -16.25 7.56
N SER A 157 -0.59 -15.18 8.18
CA SER A 157 -0.41 -15.10 9.63
C SER A 157 -1.74 -15.13 10.40
N ILE A 158 -2.73 -14.36 9.95
CA ILE A 158 -4.05 -14.30 10.60
C ILE A 158 -4.79 -15.64 10.46
N THR A 159 -4.62 -16.33 9.35
CA THR A 159 -5.27 -17.63 9.08
C THR A 159 -4.46 -18.85 9.55
N ASP A 160 -3.27 -18.66 10.14
CA ASP A 160 -2.33 -19.73 10.51
C ASP A 160 -1.98 -20.67 9.35
N THR A 161 -1.76 -20.06 8.19
CA THR A 161 -1.48 -20.79 6.93
C THR A 161 -0.14 -20.44 6.28
N GLU A 162 0.81 -19.89 7.05
CA GLU A 162 2.13 -19.54 6.56
C GLU A 162 2.77 -20.73 5.83
N ASP A 163 3.22 -20.51 4.61
CA ASP A 163 3.84 -21.50 3.72
C ASP A 163 2.99 -22.72 3.39
N LYS A 164 1.69 -22.75 3.75
CA LYS A 164 0.78 -23.88 3.52
C LYS A 164 -0.21 -23.64 2.39
N CYS A 165 -0.39 -22.39 1.95
CA CYS A 165 -1.37 -22.02 0.94
C CYS A 165 -1.06 -22.66 -0.44
N LYS A 166 -2.11 -23.14 -1.12
CA LYS A 166 -2.02 -23.85 -2.42
C LYS A 166 -2.51 -22.95 -3.56
N TYR A 167 -1.90 -21.77 -3.69
CA TYR A 167 -2.28 -20.83 -4.74
C TYR A 167 -2.24 -21.44 -6.13
N ARG A 168 -3.32 -21.27 -6.89
CA ARG A 168 -3.39 -21.60 -8.32
C ARG A 168 -2.73 -20.50 -9.16
N GLN A 169 -2.85 -19.26 -8.69
CA GLN A 169 -2.23 -18.08 -9.30
C GLN A 169 -1.72 -17.16 -8.23
N GLU A 170 -0.49 -16.69 -8.40
CA GLU A 170 0.10 -15.62 -7.59
C GLU A 170 0.16 -14.34 -8.41
N CYS A 171 -0.34 -13.25 -7.84
CA CYS A 171 -0.42 -11.94 -8.47
C CYS A 171 0.61 -10.97 -7.86
N THR A 172 1.12 -10.05 -8.66
CA THR A 172 2.14 -9.09 -8.23
C THR A 172 1.57 -7.82 -7.58
N SER A 173 0.25 -7.59 -7.72
CA SER A 173 -0.41 -6.44 -7.12
C SER A 173 -1.79 -6.77 -6.55
N THR A 174 -2.29 -5.89 -5.68
CA THR A 174 -3.67 -5.94 -5.18
C THR A 174 -4.68 -5.82 -6.32
N GLY A 175 -4.41 -4.96 -7.30
CA GLY A 175 -5.26 -4.78 -8.48
C GLY A 175 -5.37 -6.04 -9.34
N ASP A 176 -4.26 -6.78 -9.50
CA ASP A 176 -4.24 -8.03 -10.27
C ASP A 176 -5.06 -9.12 -9.60
N VAL A 177 -5.04 -9.22 -8.25
CA VAL A 177 -5.92 -10.15 -7.52
C VAL A 177 -7.39 -9.81 -7.78
N ILE A 178 -7.78 -8.54 -7.66
CA ILE A 178 -9.14 -8.08 -7.93
C ILE A 178 -9.56 -8.43 -9.36
N THR A 179 -8.68 -8.18 -10.33
CA THR A 179 -8.93 -8.51 -11.75
C THR A 179 -9.09 -10.01 -11.96
N ALA A 180 -8.21 -10.83 -11.40
CA ALA A 180 -8.28 -12.27 -11.53
C ALA A 180 -9.57 -12.86 -10.91
N VAL A 181 -9.97 -12.37 -9.72
CA VAL A 181 -11.21 -12.79 -9.06
C VAL A 181 -12.45 -12.33 -9.82
N SER A 182 -12.46 -11.09 -10.32
CA SER A 182 -13.60 -10.56 -11.08
C SER A 182 -13.84 -11.28 -12.42
N SER A 183 -12.80 -11.91 -12.96
CA SER A 183 -12.85 -12.61 -14.26
C SER A 183 -13.15 -14.11 -14.14
N ASN A 184 -13.17 -14.67 -12.93
CA ASN A 184 -13.36 -16.10 -12.71
C ASN A 184 -14.46 -16.39 -11.68
N PRO A 185 -15.62 -16.93 -12.09
CA PRO A 185 -16.74 -17.23 -11.18
C PRO A 185 -16.39 -18.16 -10.02
N ASN A 186 -15.35 -18.96 -10.16
CA ASN A 186 -14.91 -19.94 -9.16
C ASN A 186 -13.73 -19.44 -8.30
N ALA A 187 -13.25 -18.20 -8.51
CA ALA A 187 -12.12 -17.69 -7.78
C ALA A 187 -12.50 -17.20 -6.38
N ILE A 188 -11.55 -17.38 -5.47
CA ILE A 188 -11.44 -16.69 -4.18
C ILE A 188 -10.08 -16.00 -4.12
N GLY A 189 -10.04 -14.80 -3.57
CA GLY A 189 -8.82 -14.03 -3.33
C GLY A 189 -8.93 -13.21 -2.07
N TYR A 190 -7.87 -12.47 -1.77
CA TYR A 190 -7.86 -11.49 -0.70
C TYR A 190 -7.22 -10.18 -1.18
N ALA A 191 -7.73 -9.06 -0.70
CA ALA A 191 -7.29 -7.74 -1.12
C ALA A 191 -7.46 -6.73 0.02
N SER A 192 -6.74 -5.60 -0.04
CA SER A 192 -7.02 -4.45 0.81
C SER A 192 -8.48 -4.03 0.68
N LEU A 193 -9.17 -3.86 1.80
CA LEU A 193 -10.57 -3.42 1.83
C LEU A 193 -10.73 -2.06 1.13
N ALA A 194 -9.78 -1.15 1.33
CA ALA A 194 -9.76 0.16 0.68
C ALA A 194 -9.71 0.09 -0.86
N SER A 195 -9.27 -1.05 -1.43
CA SER A 195 -9.17 -1.27 -2.88
C SER A 195 -10.38 -2.01 -3.47
N VAL A 196 -11.26 -2.57 -2.63
CA VAL A 196 -12.43 -3.34 -3.09
C VAL A 196 -13.42 -2.43 -3.82
N LYS A 197 -13.88 -2.90 -4.98
CA LYS A 197 -14.88 -2.23 -5.85
C LYS A 197 -15.99 -3.22 -6.20
N ASP A 198 -17.04 -2.73 -6.80
CA ASP A 198 -18.23 -3.53 -7.21
C ASP A 198 -17.91 -4.65 -8.22
N SER A 199 -16.71 -4.65 -8.80
CA SER A 199 -16.23 -5.73 -9.68
C SER A 199 -16.01 -7.07 -8.95
N VAL A 200 -15.93 -7.06 -7.63
CA VAL A 200 -15.81 -8.25 -6.77
C VAL A 200 -16.75 -8.12 -5.56
N LYS A 201 -17.10 -9.25 -4.97
CA LYS A 201 -17.90 -9.29 -3.74
C LYS A 201 -17.02 -9.63 -2.55
N ALA A 202 -17.03 -8.76 -1.53
CA ALA A 202 -16.42 -9.05 -0.24
C ALA A 202 -17.34 -9.99 0.56
N VAL A 203 -16.75 -11.04 1.12
CA VAL A 203 -17.41 -12.05 1.96
C VAL A 203 -17.25 -11.66 3.43
N SER A 204 -18.29 -11.86 4.23
CA SER A 204 -18.17 -11.73 5.69
C SER A 204 -17.25 -12.81 6.24
N VAL A 205 -16.59 -12.53 7.35
CA VAL A 205 -15.76 -13.51 8.08
C VAL A 205 -16.34 -13.66 9.49
N ASP A 206 -16.68 -14.89 9.86
CA ASP A 206 -17.34 -15.22 11.13
C ASP A 206 -18.59 -14.33 11.41
N GLY A 207 -19.39 -14.09 10.38
CA GLY A 207 -20.57 -13.24 10.43
C GLY A 207 -20.31 -11.74 10.40
N VAL A 208 -19.04 -11.30 10.42
CA VAL A 208 -18.68 -9.88 10.42
C VAL A 208 -18.37 -9.41 8.98
N LYS A 209 -19.12 -8.42 8.50
CA LYS A 209 -18.90 -7.82 7.19
C LYS A 209 -17.65 -6.92 7.24
N PRO A 210 -16.71 -7.05 6.28
CA PRO A 210 -15.59 -6.12 6.20
C PRO A 210 -16.09 -4.71 5.88
N SER A 211 -15.71 -3.77 6.73
CA SER A 211 -16.01 -2.34 6.56
C SER A 211 -15.02 -1.51 7.39
N GLU A 212 -14.89 -0.22 7.08
CA GLU A 212 -14.08 0.69 7.90
C GLU A 212 -14.54 0.68 9.37
N ALA A 213 -15.84 0.65 9.61
CA ALA A 213 -16.40 0.60 10.97
C ALA A 213 -15.97 -0.65 11.73
N THR A 214 -16.04 -1.83 11.10
CA THR A 214 -15.68 -3.11 11.74
C THR A 214 -14.18 -3.33 11.86
N VAL A 215 -13.36 -2.67 11.01
CA VAL A 215 -11.90 -2.57 11.20
C VAL A 215 -11.59 -1.65 12.38
N LYS A 216 -12.27 -0.51 12.47
CA LYS A 216 -12.05 0.49 13.52
C LYS A 216 -12.40 0.00 14.92
N ASP A 217 -13.50 -0.74 15.07
CA ASP A 217 -13.93 -1.28 16.37
C ASP A 217 -13.26 -2.63 16.70
N GLY A 218 -12.45 -3.18 15.79
CA GLY A 218 -11.72 -4.44 15.95
C GLY A 218 -12.56 -5.69 15.78
N SER A 219 -13.84 -5.59 15.40
CA SER A 219 -14.72 -6.75 15.22
C SER A 219 -14.38 -7.57 13.97
N TYR A 220 -13.84 -6.93 12.91
CA TYR A 220 -13.34 -7.65 11.74
C TYR A 220 -11.94 -8.20 12.00
N ALA A 221 -11.82 -9.51 12.16
CA ALA A 221 -10.58 -10.16 12.59
C ALA A 221 -9.43 -10.08 11.55
N VAL A 222 -9.76 -10.01 10.23
CA VAL A 222 -8.74 -10.05 9.17
C VAL A 222 -8.29 -8.63 8.84
N GLN A 223 -7.49 -8.04 9.71
CA GLN A 223 -6.98 -6.67 9.58
C GLN A 223 -5.49 -6.58 9.91
N ARG A 224 -4.83 -5.53 9.45
CA ARG A 224 -3.39 -5.35 9.57
C ARG A 224 -3.01 -3.87 9.53
N PRO A 225 -1.82 -3.48 10.03
CA PRO A 225 -1.33 -2.10 9.90
C PRO A 225 -0.84 -1.80 8.48
N PHE A 226 -0.97 -0.53 8.09
CA PHE A 226 -0.17 0.12 7.08
C PHE A 226 0.96 0.88 7.78
N VAL A 227 2.19 0.59 7.41
CA VAL A 227 3.39 1.02 8.10
C VAL A 227 4.27 1.84 7.16
N LEU A 228 4.67 3.01 7.62
CA LEU A 228 5.73 3.81 7.03
C LEU A 228 7.06 3.29 7.56
N VAL A 229 7.99 2.98 6.67
CA VAL A 229 9.28 2.41 7.02
C VAL A 229 10.37 3.44 6.74
N THR A 230 11.21 3.69 7.74
CA THR A 230 12.37 4.59 7.62
C THR A 230 13.61 3.92 8.21
N LYS A 231 14.79 4.47 7.94
CA LYS A 231 16.02 4.07 8.64
C LYS A 231 16.08 4.73 9.99
N LYS A 232 16.28 3.93 11.03
CA LYS A 232 16.62 4.42 12.35
C LYS A 232 17.92 5.23 12.30
N ASP A 233 18.00 6.30 13.08
CA ASP A 233 19.18 7.16 13.18
C ASP A 233 19.64 7.83 11.86
N THR A 234 18.82 7.79 10.81
CA THR A 234 19.08 8.49 9.55
C THR A 234 18.07 9.61 9.36
N LYS A 235 18.56 10.85 9.27
CA LYS A 235 17.68 12.00 9.02
C LYS A 235 17.13 11.91 7.59
N LEU A 236 15.81 12.01 7.45
CA LEU A 236 15.15 12.21 6.16
C LEU A 236 15.59 13.55 5.56
N SER A 237 15.46 13.70 4.24
CA SER A 237 15.56 15.01 3.60
C SER A 237 14.48 15.94 4.16
N ASP A 238 14.68 17.26 4.07
CA ASP A 238 13.72 18.21 4.62
C ASP A 238 12.32 18.05 3.98
N SER A 239 12.25 17.72 2.69
CA SER A 239 10.98 17.43 1.99
C SER A 239 10.36 16.13 2.43
N ALA A 240 11.15 15.07 2.57
CA ALA A 240 10.65 13.78 3.04
C ALA A 240 10.18 13.85 4.50
N GLN A 241 10.87 14.61 5.36
CA GLN A 241 10.44 14.84 6.74
C GLN A 241 9.10 15.59 6.79
N LYS A 242 8.94 16.66 6.00
CA LYS A 242 7.67 17.39 5.90
C LYS A 242 6.52 16.51 5.42
N PHE A 243 6.77 15.63 4.45
CA PHE A 243 5.76 14.69 3.98
C PHE A 243 5.42 13.67 5.08
N PHE A 244 6.43 13.09 5.74
CA PHE A 244 6.24 12.16 6.85
C PHE A 244 5.42 12.79 7.98
N ASP A 245 5.79 14.01 8.39
CA ASP A 245 5.07 14.77 9.44
C ASP A 245 3.63 15.06 9.04
N TYR A 246 3.39 15.42 7.77
CA TYR A 246 2.06 15.67 7.25
C TYR A 246 1.19 14.42 7.29
N ILE A 247 1.66 13.29 6.72
CA ILE A 247 0.84 12.07 6.61
C ILE A 247 0.59 11.39 7.95
N THR A 248 1.42 11.67 8.97
CA THR A 248 1.23 11.20 10.35
C THR A 248 0.48 12.19 11.24
N SER A 249 0.15 13.38 10.72
CA SER A 249 -0.56 14.43 11.45
C SER A 249 -2.07 14.21 11.51
N LYS A 250 -2.71 15.01 12.37
CA LYS A 250 -4.18 15.04 12.43
C LYS A 250 -4.82 15.61 11.16
N ASP A 251 -4.12 16.48 10.43
CA ASP A 251 -4.62 17.10 9.20
C ASP A 251 -4.82 16.06 8.07
N ALA A 252 -4.04 14.97 8.07
CA ALA A 252 -4.11 13.91 7.09
C ALA A 252 -5.21 12.86 7.37
N LYS A 253 -5.85 12.89 8.54
CA LYS A 253 -6.86 11.88 8.95
C LYS A 253 -8.05 11.83 8.01
N GLU A 254 -8.60 12.98 7.65
CA GLU A 254 -9.77 13.04 6.77
C GLU A 254 -9.44 12.48 5.38
N VAL A 255 -8.27 12.80 4.85
CA VAL A 255 -7.78 12.26 3.57
C VAL A 255 -7.61 10.74 3.66
N SER A 256 -7.01 10.24 4.75
CA SER A 256 -6.81 8.81 4.97
C SER A 256 -8.15 8.05 5.10
N SER A 257 -9.09 8.58 5.89
CA SER A 257 -10.44 7.99 6.01
C SER A 257 -11.19 8.04 4.67
N GLY A 258 -11.10 9.13 3.91
CA GLY A 258 -11.67 9.24 2.55
C GLY A 258 -11.07 8.22 1.57
N ALA A 259 -9.85 7.77 1.81
CA ALA A 259 -9.23 6.67 1.07
C ALA A 259 -9.72 5.28 1.52
N GLY A 260 -10.50 5.17 2.61
CA GLY A 260 -11.12 3.92 3.08
C GLY A 260 -10.26 3.13 4.05
N VAL A 261 -9.32 3.77 4.74
CA VAL A 261 -8.51 3.17 5.81
C VAL A 261 -8.83 3.81 7.16
N VAL A 262 -8.53 3.14 8.25
CA VAL A 262 -8.70 3.65 9.62
C VAL A 262 -7.39 4.30 10.08
N PRO A 263 -7.30 5.63 10.20
CA PRO A 263 -6.08 6.29 10.66
C PRO A 263 -5.66 5.82 12.05
N ALA A 264 -4.36 5.68 12.29
CA ALA A 264 -3.81 5.19 13.56
C ALA A 264 -3.91 6.22 14.70
N ASN A 265 -4.03 7.54 14.39
CA ASN A 265 -4.01 8.64 15.36
C ASN A 265 -5.37 9.31 15.54
#